data_cd0d23ab22aedbf7d809225ed657c000
#
_entry.id   cd0d23ab22aedbf7d809225ed657c000
#
_cell.length_a   1.000
_cell.length_b   1.000
_cell.length_c   1.000
_cell.angle_alpha   90.00
_cell.angle_beta   90.00
_cell.angle_gamma   90.00
#
_symmetry.space_group_name_H-M   'P 1'
#
loop_
_entity.id
_entity.type
_entity.pdbx_description
1 polymer ?
#
loop_
_entity_poly.entity_id
_entity_poly.type
_entity_poly.pdbx_seq_one_letter_code
_entity_poly.pdbx_strand_id
1 'polypeptide(L)'
;MWNKTLDPNSPDFKYTEPVVVATSDGYEECDAIDPGLMLDPTTLRLWLSYGTYFGFSRIVELDPKTGALVKGSEPVDVAIVCEATVLTYHDGWYYLLATHGSCCDGSNSTYNIVVGRSKNITGPFEDNVGRNMLEGGGKMVAAASGRLIGPGHFGRMVLDDGIEKMSFHYEADLNQSGRSVLGIRPLLWKNGWPVAGDNVKEGTYEIESERRGYALELAVDLVRMAGGMRGFNRNNAEPVKPVPSQELADVINTWPTGNIDARIGDYMSRPHQKWTITAAPDSSGYLGAPYYKIVIAETGRALAATADAEVITVPTFTGAPEQLWRIDQLIDGTYRIMPKIVPNSKEKLALVSSGDSTPTLAKFDM
;
A
#
# COMPACT_ATOMS: atom_id res chain seq x y z
N MET A 1 1.00 -1.32 30.84
CA MET A 1 -0.09 -2.33 30.82
C MET A 1 -0.15 -3.01 29.46
N TRP A 2 -0.62 -4.23 29.38
CA TRP A 2 -0.81 -4.98 28.14
C TRP A 2 -2.13 -5.77 28.19
N ASN A 3 -2.59 -6.24 27.01
CA ASN A 3 -3.80 -7.02 26.84
C ASN A 3 -3.51 -8.20 25.90
N LYS A 4 -4.19 -9.31 26.10
CA LYS A 4 -4.05 -10.50 25.24
C LYS A 4 -4.70 -10.36 23.87
N THR A 5 -5.67 -9.47 23.74
CA THR A 5 -6.45 -9.25 22.52
C THR A 5 -6.82 -7.78 22.38
N LEU A 6 -7.03 -7.35 21.15
CA LEU A 6 -7.59 -6.04 20.82
C LEU A 6 -9.13 -6.09 20.59
N ASP A 7 -9.73 -7.28 20.60
CA ASP A 7 -11.18 -7.42 20.47
C ASP A 7 -11.87 -7.10 21.81
N PRO A 8 -12.60 -5.97 21.91
CA PRO A 8 -13.27 -5.57 23.15
C PRO A 8 -14.41 -6.52 23.56
N ASN A 9 -14.89 -7.39 22.66
CA ASN A 9 -15.92 -8.36 22.93
C ASN A 9 -15.36 -9.72 23.41
N SER A 10 -14.05 -9.89 23.37
CA SER A 10 -13.39 -11.10 23.84
C SER A 10 -13.43 -11.18 25.38
N PRO A 11 -13.71 -12.35 25.96
CA PRO A 11 -13.62 -12.55 27.41
C PRO A 11 -12.19 -12.35 27.97
N ASP A 12 -11.18 -12.41 27.11
CA ASP A 12 -9.79 -12.16 27.42
C ASP A 12 -9.38 -10.68 27.32
N PHE A 13 -10.30 -9.77 26.92
CA PHE A 13 -10.06 -8.34 26.87
C PHE A 13 -9.95 -7.75 28.27
N LYS A 14 -8.72 -7.79 28.80
CA LYS A 14 -8.41 -7.26 30.13
C LYS A 14 -6.97 -6.74 30.16
N TYR A 15 -6.84 -5.47 30.49
CA TYR A 15 -5.52 -4.86 30.71
C TYR A 15 -4.92 -5.31 32.04
N THR A 16 -3.61 -5.54 32.04
CA THR A 16 -2.82 -5.75 33.28
C THR A 16 -2.71 -4.46 34.08
N GLU A 17 -2.26 -4.55 35.32
CA GLU A 17 -1.86 -3.38 36.08
C GLU A 17 -0.75 -2.60 35.34
N PRO A 18 -0.78 -1.25 35.39
CA PRO A 18 0.23 -0.42 34.74
C PRO A 18 1.60 -0.60 35.39
N VAL A 19 2.64 -0.64 34.55
CA VAL A 19 4.03 -0.60 34.98
C VAL A 19 4.67 0.63 34.35
N VAL A 20 5.33 1.46 35.15
CA VAL A 20 6.09 2.61 34.69
C VAL A 20 7.41 2.11 34.10
N VAL A 21 7.70 2.47 32.84
CA VAL A 21 8.91 2.04 32.11
C VAL A 21 9.80 3.23 31.72
N ALA A 22 9.26 4.43 31.68
CA ALA A 22 9.99 5.68 31.47
C ALA A 22 9.25 6.83 32.16
N THR A 23 9.99 7.81 32.63
CA THR A 23 9.47 9.06 33.23
C THR A 23 10.25 10.25 32.69
N SER A 24 9.64 11.42 32.68
CA SER A 24 10.31 12.71 32.45
C SER A 24 9.80 13.73 33.44
N ASP A 25 10.65 14.59 33.96
CA ASP A 25 10.32 15.58 34.99
C ASP A 25 10.45 17.04 34.51
N GLY A 26 10.71 17.24 33.22
CA GLY A 26 10.92 18.56 32.60
C GLY A 26 12.33 19.11 32.73
N TYR A 27 13.24 18.37 33.37
CA TYR A 27 14.68 18.67 33.43
C TYR A 27 15.51 17.66 32.66
N GLU A 28 14.89 16.53 32.25
CA GLU A 28 15.56 15.53 31.49
C GLU A 28 15.69 15.90 30.02
N GLU A 29 16.75 15.41 29.39
CA GLU A 29 17.02 15.61 27.95
C GLU A 29 16.17 14.70 27.05
N CYS A 30 15.03 14.20 27.56
CA CYS A 30 14.10 13.32 26.85
C CYS A 30 12.72 13.33 27.50
N ASP A 31 11.68 13.49 26.72
CA ASP A 31 10.30 13.28 27.20
C ASP A 31 9.88 11.82 27.06
N ALA A 32 9.18 11.31 28.08
CA ALA A 32 8.65 9.94 28.07
C ALA A 32 7.31 9.86 27.32
N ILE A 33 7.37 10.03 25.99
CA ILE A 33 6.21 10.06 25.08
C ILE A 33 6.50 9.26 23.81
N ASP A 34 5.49 9.03 22.98
CA ASP A 34 5.56 8.38 21.68
C ASP A 34 6.20 6.98 21.69
N PRO A 35 5.65 6.02 22.46
CA PRO A 35 6.25 4.71 22.60
C PRO A 35 6.14 3.88 21.32
N GLY A 36 7.26 3.36 20.84
CA GLY A 36 7.36 2.35 19.78
C GLY A 36 7.88 1.02 20.33
N LEU A 37 7.13 -0.06 20.17
CA LEU A 37 7.52 -1.40 20.64
C LEU A 37 8.00 -2.28 19.51
N MET A 38 9.09 -3.01 19.74
CA MET A 38 9.60 -4.03 18.83
C MET A 38 10.01 -5.29 19.61
N LEU A 39 9.39 -6.42 19.28
CA LEU A 39 9.95 -7.72 19.61
C LEU A 39 11.00 -8.07 18.55
N ASP A 40 12.27 -8.08 18.94
CA ASP A 40 13.38 -8.40 18.05
C ASP A 40 13.24 -9.83 17.52
N PRO A 41 13.07 -10.05 16.20
CA PRO A 41 12.88 -11.38 15.66
C PRO A 41 14.12 -12.28 15.74
N THR A 42 15.28 -11.71 16.01
CA THR A 42 16.55 -12.44 16.10
C THR A 42 16.87 -12.94 17.49
N THR A 43 16.49 -12.17 18.52
CA THR A 43 16.84 -12.44 19.93
C THR A 43 15.63 -12.68 20.82
N LEU A 44 14.41 -12.39 20.33
CA LEU A 44 13.14 -12.42 21.09
C LEU A 44 13.16 -11.49 22.32
N ARG A 45 14.03 -10.47 22.31
CA ARG A 45 14.06 -9.42 23.33
C ARG A 45 13.08 -8.31 22.94
N LEU A 46 12.41 -7.74 23.92
CA LEU A 46 11.44 -6.65 23.70
C LEU A 46 12.13 -5.31 23.91
N TRP A 47 11.98 -4.41 22.96
CA TRP A 47 12.57 -3.08 22.97
C TRP A 47 11.50 -2.01 22.86
N LEU A 48 11.66 -0.94 23.63
CA LEU A 48 10.85 0.26 23.61
C LEU A 48 11.68 1.43 23.07
N SER A 49 11.20 2.11 22.04
CA SER A 49 11.67 3.44 21.67
C SER A 49 10.71 4.50 22.18
N TYR A 50 11.21 5.68 22.57
CA TYR A 50 10.41 6.80 23.04
C TYR A 50 11.21 8.11 22.97
N GLY A 51 10.56 9.25 23.12
CA GLY A 51 11.18 10.56 23.15
C GLY A 51 10.51 11.59 22.26
N THR A 52 11.00 12.82 22.32
CA THR A 52 10.54 13.93 21.48
C THR A 52 11.69 14.63 20.78
N TYR A 53 11.35 15.56 19.87
CA TYR A 53 12.36 16.31 19.15
C TYR A 53 13.02 17.44 20.00
N PHE A 54 12.53 17.70 21.21
CA PHE A 54 13.13 18.68 22.15
C PHE A 54 14.41 18.14 22.86
N GLY A 55 14.73 16.87 22.68
CA GLY A 55 15.89 16.24 23.30
C GLY A 55 16.28 15.00 22.52
N PHE A 56 16.56 13.92 23.24
CA PHE A 56 16.91 12.65 22.66
C PHE A 56 15.69 11.77 22.45
N SER A 57 15.68 11.02 21.35
CA SER A 57 14.93 9.77 21.26
C SER A 57 15.79 8.66 21.84
N ARG A 58 15.18 7.80 22.65
CA ARG A 58 15.84 6.73 23.43
C ARG A 58 15.26 5.37 23.13
N ILE A 59 16.04 4.35 23.39
CA ILE A 59 15.59 2.96 23.41
C ILE A 59 16.01 2.28 24.71
N VAL A 60 15.16 1.36 25.18
CA VAL A 60 15.41 0.58 26.40
C VAL A 60 14.84 -0.83 26.26
N GLU A 61 15.45 -1.80 26.94
CA GLU A 61 14.97 -3.18 26.92
C GLU A 61 13.91 -3.44 27.97
N LEU A 62 12.83 -4.10 27.56
CA LEU A 62 11.75 -4.57 28.42
C LEU A 62 11.72 -6.10 28.50
N ASP A 63 11.27 -6.62 29.62
CA ASP A 63 10.96 -8.04 29.76
C ASP A 63 9.71 -8.39 28.90
N PRO A 64 9.82 -9.29 27.93
CA PRO A 64 8.71 -9.58 27.00
C PRO A 64 7.52 -10.28 27.67
N LYS A 65 7.67 -10.79 28.89
CA LYS A 65 6.58 -11.46 29.65
C LYS A 65 5.80 -10.50 30.51
N THR A 66 6.46 -9.48 31.05
CA THR A 66 5.88 -8.56 32.03
C THR A 66 5.70 -7.14 31.47
N GLY A 67 6.45 -6.76 30.41
CA GLY A 67 6.52 -5.40 29.90
C GLY A 67 7.26 -4.43 30.82
N ALA A 68 7.86 -4.90 31.89
CA ALA A 68 8.67 -4.09 32.81
C ALA A 68 10.09 -3.90 32.29
N LEU A 69 10.79 -2.89 32.80
CA LEU A 69 12.23 -2.73 32.54
C LEU A 69 13.01 -3.98 32.91
N VAL A 70 13.90 -4.42 32.06
CA VAL A 70 14.89 -5.46 32.42
C VAL A 70 15.84 -4.87 33.48
N LYS A 71 16.09 -5.62 34.54
CA LYS A 71 16.99 -5.18 35.62
C LYS A 71 18.37 -4.84 35.07
N GLY A 72 18.80 -3.58 35.25
CA GLY A 72 20.08 -3.08 34.77
C GLY A 72 20.06 -2.64 33.31
N SER A 73 18.90 -2.61 32.67
CA SER A 73 18.76 -1.94 31.37
C SER A 73 18.72 -0.43 31.56
N GLU A 74 19.63 0.27 30.89
CA GLU A 74 19.68 1.72 30.86
C GLU A 74 19.21 2.23 29.51
N PRO A 75 18.50 3.36 29.43
CA PRO A 75 18.14 3.99 28.17
C PRO A 75 19.37 4.39 27.35
N VAL A 76 19.31 4.16 26.05
CA VAL A 76 20.36 4.53 25.10
C VAL A 76 19.84 5.62 24.18
N ASP A 77 20.55 6.75 24.08
CA ASP A 77 20.26 7.82 23.15
C ASP A 77 20.54 7.35 21.71
N VAL A 78 19.58 7.52 20.78
CA VAL A 78 19.68 6.99 19.41
C VAL A 78 19.44 8.00 18.32
N ALA A 79 18.76 9.10 18.62
CA ALA A 79 18.50 10.17 17.66
C ALA A 79 18.22 11.50 18.35
N ILE A 80 18.37 12.59 17.62
CA ILE A 80 18.03 13.96 18.04
C ILE A 80 17.17 14.64 16.97
N VAL A 81 16.48 15.72 17.36
CA VAL A 81 15.67 16.57 16.46
C VAL A 81 14.60 15.74 15.71
N CYS A 82 14.12 14.70 16.34
CA CYS A 82 13.04 13.85 15.83
C CYS A 82 12.23 13.23 16.97
N GLU A 83 11.06 12.72 16.65
CA GLU A 83 10.14 12.10 17.60
C GLU A 83 9.38 10.93 16.96
N ALA A 84 8.45 10.31 17.72
CA ALA A 84 7.62 9.19 17.24
C ALA A 84 8.44 8.08 16.59
N THR A 85 9.47 7.64 17.30
CA THR A 85 10.42 6.66 16.80
C THR A 85 9.83 5.25 16.81
N VAL A 86 10.10 4.50 15.75
CA VAL A 86 9.71 3.09 15.62
C VAL A 86 10.91 2.28 15.16
N LEU A 87 11.26 1.25 15.96
CA LEU A 87 12.24 0.25 15.56
C LEU A 87 11.60 -0.78 14.64
N THR A 88 12.32 -1.21 13.61
CA THR A 88 11.95 -2.36 12.78
C THR A 88 13.19 -3.13 12.32
N TYR A 89 12.98 -4.38 11.92
CA TYR A 89 14.05 -5.24 11.40
C TYR A 89 13.69 -5.70 10.00
N HIS A 90 14.66 -5.62 9.08
CA HIS A 90 14.52 -6.12 7.74
C HIS A 90 15.89 -6.51 7.19
N ASP A 91 15.99 -7.71 6.62
CA ASP A 91 17.16 -8.22 5.90
C ASP A 91 18.50 -8.00 6.62
N GLY A 92 18.56 -8.39 7.90
CA GLY A 92 19.78 -8.31 8.71
C GLY A 92 20.17 -6.91 9.18
N TRP A 93 19.26 -5.93 9.14
CA TRP A 93 19.45 -4.59 9.64
C TRP A 93 18.31 -4.15 10.57
N TYR A 94 18.67 -3.40 11.59
CA TYR A 94 17.73 -2.64 12.41
C TYR A 94 17.55 -1.26 11.82
N TYR A 95 16.33 -0.78 11.75
CA TYR A 95 15.95 0.54 11.24
C TYR A 95 15.26 1.32 12.35
N LEU A 96 15.67 2.56 12.54
CA LEU A 96 14.97 3.53 13.37
C LEU A 96 14.27 4.51 12.44
N LEU A 97 12.94 4.37 12.32
CA LEU A 97 12.12 5.36 11.63
C LEU A 97 11.71 6.41 12.64
N ALA A 98 11.76 7.67 12.25
CA ALA A 98 11.48 8.79 13.11
C ALA A 98 10.78 9.91 12.34
N THR A 99 10.10 10.80 13.05
CA THR A 99 9.46 11.97 12.48
C THR A 99 10.29 13.21 12.80
N HIS A 100 10.63 13.94 11.76
CA HIS A 100 11.38 15.18 11.81
C HIS A 100 10.50 16.36 11.41
N GLY A 101 10.84 17.58 11.88
CA GLY A 101 10.08 18.79 11.62
C GLY A 101 9.04 19.09 12.70
N SER A 102 8.06 19.96 12.39
CA SER A 102 7.02 20.40 13.35
C SER A 102 5.65 19.88 12.97
N CYS A 103 4.92 19.37 13.97
CA CYS A 103 3.53 18.94 13.83
C CYS A 103 2.52 20.06 14.09
N CYS A 104 1.26 19.70 13.92
CA CYS A 104 0.12 20.32 14.58
C CYS A 104 -0.10 21.80 14.17
N ASP A 105 0.46 22.20 13.03
CA ASP A 105 0.36 23.55 12.46
C ASP A 105 -0.45 23.57 11.15
N GLY A 106 -1.36 22.60 11.00
CA GLY A 106 -2.23 22.48 9.85
C GLY A 106 -1.43 22.46 8.55
N SER A 107 -1.78 23.33 7.61
CA SER A 107 -1.11 23.43 6.31
C SER A 107 0.36 23.88 6.37
N ASN A 108 0.83 24.38 7.51
CA ASN A 108 2.22 24.82 7.71
C ASN A 108 3.08 23.72 8.34
N SER A 109 2.52 22.57 8.70
CA SER A 109 3.28 21.45 9.25
C SER A 109 4.42 21.06 8.31
N THR A 110 5.61 20.90 8.89
CA THR A 110 6.83 20.50 8.16
C THR A 110 7.22 19.06 8.44
N TYR A 111 6.35 18.29 9.08
CA TYR A 111 6.60 16.89 9.39
C TYR A 111 7.03 16.10 8.16
N ASN A 112 7.95 15.20 8.38
CA ASN A 112 8.45 14.24 7.39
C ASN A 112 9.00 13.02 8.14
N ILE A 113 8.98 11.87 7.48
CA ILE A 113 9.48 10.61 8.03
C ILE A 113 10.87 10.36 7.49
N VAL A 114 11.81 10.14 8.41
CA VAL A 114 13.21 9.82 8.11
C VAL A 114 13.60 8.47 8.72
N VAL A 115 14.71 7.90 8.26
CA VAL A 115 15.20 6.59 8.73
C VAL A 115 16.72 6.56 8.79
N GLY A 116 17.24 5.96 9.85
CA GLY A 116 18.60 5.46 9.95
C GLY A 116 18.61 3.94 10.12
N ARG A 117 19.73 3.28 9.81
CA ARG A 117 19.89 1.84 10.01
C ARG A 117 21.18 1.49 10.74
N SER A 118 21.17 0.34 11.41
CA SER A 118 22.33 -0.19 12.17
C SER A 118 22.38 -1.71 12.11
N LYS A 119 23.54 -2.29 12.33
CA LYS A 119 23.71 -3.73 12.61
C LYS A 119 23.38 -4.09 14.05
N ASN A 120 23.35 -3.10 14.94
CA ASN A 120 23.02 -3.28 16.34
C ASN A 120 21.69 -2.58 16.65
N ILE A 121 20.86 -3.19 17.47
CA ILE A 121 19.56 -2.65 17.83
C ILE A 121 19.65 -1.33 18.61
N THR A 122 20.75 -1.12 19.32
CA THR A 122 21.05 0.11 20.08
C THR A 122 21.81 1.16 19.27
N GLY A 123 21.94 0.96 17.94
CA GLY A 123 22.66 1.89 17.06
C GLY A 123 24.18 1.65 16.99
N PRO A 124 24.98 2.61 16.50
CA PRO A 124 24.50 3.88 15.94
C PRO A 124 23.63 3.69 14.69
N PHE A 125 22.58 4.50 14.55
CA PHE A 125 21.73 4.52 13.36
C PHE A 125 22.25 5.57 12.40
N GLU A 126 22.62 5.14 11.19
CA GLU A 126 23.16 5.99 10.16
C GLU A 126 22.26 6.04 8.92
N ASP A 127 22.22 7.17 8.27
CA ASP A 127 21.51 7.34 6.98
C ASP A 127 22.32 6.76 5.80
N ASN A 128 21.82 6.94 4.60
CA ASN A 128 22.44 6.41 3.37
C ASN A 128 23.74 7.11 2.95
N VAL A 129 24.13 8.19 3.63
CA VAL A 129 25.43 8.87 3.43
C VAL A 129 26.35 8.71 4.63
N GLY A 130 25.99 7.91 5.64
CA GLY A 130 26.76 7.59 6.83
C GLY A 130 26.68 8.64 7.94
N ARG A 131 25.70 9.53 7.91
CA ARG A 131 25.49 10.50 8.99
C ARG A 131 24.65 9.88 10.09
N ASN A 132 25.13 9.97 11.34
CA ASN A 132 24.44 9.46 12.51
C ASN A 132 23.18 10.25 12.85
N MET A 133 22.11 9.59 13.25
CA MET A 133 20.87 10.23 13.72
C MET A 133 21.06 11.05 15.00
N LEU A 134 22.08 10.77 15.81
CA LEU A 134 22.52 11.62 16.92
C LEU A 134 23.19 12.92 16.46
N GLU A 135 23.49 13.04 15.18
CA GLU A 135 24.05 14.25 14.54
C GLU A 135 23.02 14.90 13.59
N GLY A 136 21.76 14.49 13.71
CA GLY A 136 20.68 14.95 12.82
C GLY A 136 20.71 14.32 11.43
N GLY A 137 21.29 13.11 11.30
CA GLY A 137 21.17 12.28 10.10
C GLY A 137 19.76 11.73 9.94
N GLY A 138 19.48 11.15 8.78
CA GLY A 138 18.21 10.51 8.48
C GLY A 138 17.86 10.59 7.00
N LYS A 139 17.72 9.41 6.36
CA LYS A 139 17.28 9.32 4.98
C LYS A 139 15.77 9.54 4.90
N MET A 140 15.32 10.41 4.00
CA MET A 140 13.90 10.68 3.77
C MET A 140 13.14 9.43 3.29
N VAL A 141 12.02 9.12 3.94
CA VAL A 141 11.07 8.06 3.57
C VAL A 141 9.78 8.67 3.02
N ALA A 142 9.22 9.66 3.70
CA ALA A 142 8.02 10.37 3.25
C ALA A 142 8.11 11.85 3.62
N ALA A 143 7.70 12.71 2.69
CA ALA A 143 7.63 14.16 2.87
C ALA A 143 6.33 14.70 2.28
N ALA A 144 6.07 15.99 2.52
CA ALA A 144 4.91 16.67 1.96
C ALA A 144 4.89 16.60 0.42
N SER A 145 3.73 16.28 -0.13
CA SER A 145 3.49 16.22 -1.58
C SER A 145 2.01 16.47 -1.89
N GLY A 146 1.70 17.53 -2.62
CA GLY A 146 0.32 17.88 -2.95
C GLY A 146 -0.52 18.14 -1.69
N ARG A 147 -1.58 17.38 -1.50
CA ARG A 147 -2.44 17.45 -0.32
C ARG A 147 -1.95 16.64 0.88
N LEU A 148 -0.91 15.87 0.72
CA LEU A 148 -0.23 15.18 1.81
C LEU A 148 0.75 16.16 2.44
N ILE A 149 0.34 16.83 3.52
CA ILE A 149 1.14 17.83 4.23
C ILE A 149 1.56 17.24 5.57
N GLY A 150 2.82 17.38 5.93
CA GLY A 150 3.34 16.99 7.22
C GLY A 150 3.12 15.51 7.59
N PRO A 151 3.52 14.53 6.75
CA PRO A 151 3.38 13.11 7.10
C PRO A 151 4.31 12.77 8.26
N GLY A 152 3.76 12.16 9.32
CA GLY A 152 4.52 11.81 10.52
C GLY A 152 3.92 10.68 11.32
N HIS A 153 4.61 10.31 12.40
CA HIS A 153 4.26 9.23 13.32
C HIS A 153 4.07 7.90 12.59
N PHE A 154 5.18 7.37 12.09
CA PHE A 154 5.22 6.13 11.32
C PHE A 154 4.71 4.93 12.13
N GLY A 155 3.91 4.09 11.49
CA GLY A 155 3.57 2.75 11.96
C GLY A 155 3.82 1.73 10.84
N ARG A 156 4.26 0.53 11.22
CA ARG A 156 4.44 -0.59 10.29
C ARG A 156 3.32 -1.60 10.48
N MET A 157 2.76 -2.05 9.37
CA MET A 157 1.81 -3.15 9.34
C MET A 157 2.33 -4.22 8.39
N VAL A 158 2.29 -5.47 8.83
CA VAL A 158 2.57 -6.64 7.99
C VAL A 158 1.27 -7.41 7.85
N LEU A 159 0.79 -7.57 6.63
CA LEU A 159 -0.43 -8.32 6.34
C LEU A 159 -0.16 -9.83 6.44
N ASP A 160 -1.22 -10.62 6.49
CA ASP A 160 -1.17 -12.09 6.60
C ASP A 160 -0.48 -12.79 5.41
N ASP A 161 -0.28 -12.09 4.32
CA ASP A 161 0.45 -12.54 3.12
C ASP A 161 1.85 -11.89 3.00
N GLY A 162 2.37 -11.31 4.08
CA GLY A 162 3.71 -10.73 4.12
C GLY A 162 3.84 -9.34 3.49
N ILE A 163 2.78 -8.81 2.87
CA ILE A 163 2.81 -7.45 2.32
C ILE A 163 2.94 -6.42 3.43
N GLU A 164 3.87 -5.52 3.26
CA GLU A 164 4.11 -4.44 4.21
C GLU A 164 3.39 -3.16 3.80
N LYS A 165 2.79 -2.52 4.80
CA LYS A 165 2.19 -1.19 4.69
C LYS A 165 2.77 -0.30 5.77
N MET A 166 2.80 0.99 5.51
CA MET A 166 3.07 2.02 6.50
C MET A 166 1.81 2.80 6.79
N SER A 167 1.60 3.13 8.04
CA SER A 167 0.60 4.11 8.49
C SER A 167 1.30 5.36 8.99
N PHE A 168 0.64 6.49 8.87
CA PHE A 168 1.08 7.79 9.36
C PHE A 168 -0.11 8.75 9.41
N HIS A 169 0.00 9.83 10.13
CA HIS A 169 -0.95 10.93 9.99
C HIS A 169 -0.41 11.97 9.00
N TYR A 170 -1.28 12.79 8.44
CA TYR A 170 -0.94 13.96 7.64
C TYR A 170 -2.05 15.00 7.68
N GLU A 171 -1.71 16.25 7.44
CA GLU A 171 -2.60 17.40 7.51
C GLU A 171 -3.25 17.62 6.13
N ALA A 172 -4.41 17.05 5.87
CA ALA A 172 -5.02 17.06 4.53
C ALA A 172 -6.32 17.86 4.43
N ASP A 173 -7.05 18.01 5.52
CA ASP A 173 -8.31 18.72 5.49
C ASP A 173 -8.10 20.23 5.60
N LEU A 174 -7.74 20.84 4.48
CA LEU A 174 -7.48 22.29 4.38
C LEU A 174 -8.72 23.14 4.70
N ASN A 175 -9.95 22.58 4.64
CA ASN A 175 -11.18 23.27 5.03
C ASN A 175 -11.36 23.34 6.55
N GLN A 176 -10.64 22.48 7.29
CA GLN A 176 -10.61 22.45 8.75
C GLN A 176 -9.21 22.78 9.29
N SER A 177 -8.55 23.76 8.69
CA SER A 177 -7.20 24.21 9.08
C SER A 177 -6.13 23.13 9.01
N GLY A 178 -6.27 22.16 8.08
CA GLY A 178 -5.33 21.07 7.92
C GLY A 178 -5.52 19.96 8.97
N ARG A 179 -6.75 19.65 9.36
CA ARG A 179 -7.03 18.56 10.29
C ARG A 179 -6.32 17.28 9.90
N SER A 180 -5.66 16.66 10.87
CA SER A 180 -4.94 15.39 10.71
C SER A 180 -5.86 14.24 10.30
N VAL A 181 -5.41 13.44 9.36
CA VAL A 181 -6.08 12.24 8.87
C VAL A 181 -5.09 11.08 8.80
N LEU A 182 -5.60 9.85 8.87
CA LEU A 182 -4.79 8.64 8.72
C LEU A 182 -4.44 8.40 7.25
N GLY A 183 -3.16 8.19 6.98
CA GLY A 183 -2.64 7.68 5.72
C GLY A 183 -2.17 6.24 5.84
N ILE A 184 -2.46 5.42 4.83
CA ILE A 184 -1.92 4.06 4.70
C ILE A 184 -1.37 3.91 3.28
N ARG A 185 -0.09 3.54 3.15
CA ARG A 185 0.60 3.36 1.87
C ARG A 185 1.40 2.06 1.86
N PRO A 186 1.75 1.52 0.69
CA PRO A 186 2.73 0.44 0.61
C PRO A 186 4.05 0.85 1.24
N LEU A 187 4.66 -0.05 2.01
CA LEU A 187 6.05 0.05 2.46
C LEU A 187 6.87 -0.88 1.58
N LEU A 188 7.75 -0.31 0.78
CA LEU A 188 8.60 -1.02 -0.17
C LEU A 188 10.05 -0.96 0.29
N TRP A 189 10.89 -1.88 -0.21
CA TRP A 189 12.32 -1.92 0.10
C TRP A 189 13.15 -1.80 -1.17
N LYS A 190 14.04 -0.82 -1.23
CA LYS A 190 14.92 -0.60 -2.38
C LYS A 190 16.36 -0.44 -1.91
N ASN A 191 17.24 -1.32 -2.39
CA ASN A 191 18.66 -1.31 -2.01
C ASN A 191 18.87 -1.32 -0.48
N GLY A 192 18.04 -2.08 0.25
CA GLY A 192 18.07 -2.17 1.70
C GLY A 192 17.61 -0.91 2.44
N TRP A 193 16.73 -0.08 1.82
CA TRP A 193 16.11 1.07 2.45
C TRP A 193 14.60 1.06 2.27
N PRO A 194 13.82 1.45 3.30
CA PRO A 194 12.38 1.58 3.17
C PRO A 194 12.02 2.75 2.24
N VAL A 195 10.99 2.56 1.45
CA VAL A 195 10.44 3.53 0.51
C VAL A 195 8.92 3.56 0.65
N ALA A 196 8.34 4.73 0.78
CA ALA A 196 6.90 4.89 0.71
C ALA A 196 6.42 4.66 -0.72
N GLY A 197 5.66 3.61 -0.96
CA GLY A 197 4.99 3.35 -2.22
C GLY A 197 3.73 4.22 -2.40
N ASP A 198 3.06 4.10 -3.54
CA ASP A 198 1.80 4.78 -3.83
C ASP A 198 0.65 3.79 -3.99
N ASN A 199 -0.51 4.12 -3.46
CA ASN A 199 -1.74 3.42 -3.78
C ASN A 199 -2.21 3.82 -5.18
N VAL A 200 -2.92 2.91 -5.85
CA VAL A 200 -3.54 3.19 -7.14
C VAL A 200 -4.55 4.33 -6.98
N LYS A 201 -4.46 5.31 -7.87
CA LYS A 201 -5.43 6.40 -7.96
C LYS A 201 -6.66 5.93 -8.73
N GLU A 202 -7.81 6.50 -8.40
CA GLU A 202 -9.01 6.28 -9.20
C GLU A 202 -8.84 6.83 -10.62
N GLY A 203 -9.33 6.10 -11.60
CA GLY A 203 -9.19 6.48 -13.01
C GLY A 203 -9.51 5.36 -13.97
N THR A 204 -9.37 5.65 -15.25
CA THR A 204 -9.50 4.65 -16.32
C THR A 204 -8.12 4.26 -16.83
N TYR A 205 -7.87 2.98 -16.87
CA TYR A 205 -6.57 2.37 -17.15
C TYR A 205 -6.70 1.27 -18.20
N GLU A 206 -5.60 0.95 -18.85
CA GLU A 206 -5.35 -0.33 -19.50
C GLU A 206 -4.46 -1.16 -18.58
N ILE A 207 -4.85 -2.40 -18.32
CA ILE A 207 -4.10 -3.30 -17.45
C ILE A 207 -3.18 -4.11 -18.35
N GLU A 208 -1.94 -3.62 -18.51
CA GLU A 208 -0.92 -4.33 -19.29
C GLU A 208 -0.37 -5.52 -18.51
N SER A 209 -0.12 -6.60 -19.25
CA SER A 209 0.68 -7.71 -18.77
C SER A 209 2.15 -7.28 -18.62
N GLU A 210 2.90 -7.92 -17.71
CA GLU A 210 4.36 -7.81 -17.63
C GLU A 210 5.03 -8.13 -18.99
N ARG A 211 4.41 -8.99 -19.76
CA ARG A 211 4.76 -9.21 -21.17
C ARG A 211 4.28 -8.02 -22.01
N ARG A 212 5.21 -7.23 -22.52
CA ARG A 212 4.93 -6.03 -23.30
C ARG A 212 4.05 -6.29 -24.51
N GLY A 213 3.10 -5.39 -24.76
CA GLY A 213 2.21 -5.44 -25.92
C GLY A 213 0.95 -6.29 -25.72
N TYR A 214 0.69 -6.73 -24.49
CA TYR A 214 -0.50 -7.49 -24.15
C TYR A 214 -1.26 -6.82 -22.99
N ALA A 215 -2.59 -6.81 -23.10
CA ALA A 215 -3.46 -6.20 -22.08
C ALA A 215 -4.64 -7.10 -21.73
N LEU A 216 -5.16 -6.93 -20.51
CA LEU A 216 -6.39 -7.56 -20.08
C LEU A 216 -7.58 -6.97 -20.85
N GLU A 217 -8.39 -7.84 -21.45
CA GLU A 217 -9.57 -7.44 -22.21
C GLU A 217 -10.77 -8.35 -21.97
N LEU A 218 -11.95 -7.90 -22.36
CA LEU A 218 -13.11 -8.76 -22.51
C LEU A 218 -12.91 -9.70 -23.69
N ALA A 219 -13.30 -10.97 -23.54
CA ALA A 219 -13.39 -11.94 -24.63
C ALA A 219 -14.64 -11.67 -25.48
N VAL A 220 -14.68 -10.52 -26.13
CA VAL A 220 -15.72 -10.16 -27.09
C VAL A 220 -15.14 -10.17 -28.50
N ASP A 221 -15.95 -10.60 -29.45
CA ASP A 221 -15.57 -10.44 -30.84
C ASP A 221 -15.42 -8.96 -31.15
N LEU A 222 -14.25 -8.59 -31.66
CA LEU A 222 -14.09 -7.28 -32.24
C LEU A 222 -15.16 -7.10 -33.29
N VAL A 223 -16.03 -6.12 -33.14
CA VAL A 223 -16.99 -5.77 -34.17
C VAL A 223 -16.20 -5.67 -35.47
N ARG A 224 -16.45 -6.57 -36.39
CA ARG A 224 -15.80 -6.54 -37.70
C ARG A 224 -16.10 -5.17 -38.28
N MET A 225 -15.08 -4.31 -38.31
CA MET A 225 -15.20 -3.07 -39.05
C MET A 225 -15.72 -3.44 -40.42
N ALA A 226 -16.89 -2.98 -40.78
CA ALA A 226 -17.49 -3.23 -42.11
C ALA A 226 -16.48 -2.73 -43.14
N GLY A 227 -15.71 -3.65 -43.72
CA GLY A 227 -14.53 -3.36 -44.51
C GLY A 227 -13.36 -4.30 -44.28
N GLY A 228 -13.45 -5.23 -43.30
CA GLY A 228 -12.44 -6.20 -43.05
C GLY A 228 -12.15 -7.05 -44.27
N MET A 229 -10.92 -7.03 -44.72
CA MET A 229 -10.27 -7.92 -45.68
C MET A 229 -11.14 -8.39 -46.87
N ARG A 230 -11.76 -7.52 -47.60
CA ARG A 230 -12.00 -7.78 -49.02
C ARG A 230 -10.73 -7.46 -49.77
N GLY A 231 -10.02 -8.51 -50.09
CA GLY A 231 -8.90 -8.66 -50.99
C GLY A 231 -8.12 -7.38 -51.33
N PHE A 232 -6.87 -7.38 -51.00
CA PHE A 232 -5.88 -6.49 -51.57
C PHE A 232 -5.95 -6.59 -53.11
N ASN A 233 -6.90 -5.94 -53.71
CA ASN A 233 -6.85 -5.67 -55.13
C ASN A 233 -6.10 -4.34 -55.31
N ARG A 234 -4.80 -4.43 -55.53
CA ARG A 234 -3.87 -3.31 -55.65
C ARG A 234 -4.18 -2.33 -56.77
N ASN A 235 -5.18 -2.60 -57.57
CA ASN A 235 -5.39 -1.88 -58.82
C ASN A 235 -6.55 -0.86 -58.88
N ASN A 236 -7.35 -0.73 -57.81
CA ASN A 236 -8.39 0.30 -57.74
C ASN A 236 -8.54 0.80 -56.30
N ALA A 237 -7.55 1.57 -55.82
CA ALA A 237 -7.64 2.28 -54.55
C ALA A 237 -8.50 3.55 -54.72
N GLU A 238 -9.80 3.39 -54.62
CA GLU A 238 -10.59 4.54 -54.15
C GLU A 238 -10.21 4.82 -52.71
N PRO A 239 -10.05 6.11 -52.33
CA PRO A 239 -9.75 6.45 -50.94
C PRO A 239 -10.88 5.90 -50.07
N VAL A 240 -10.55 4.97 -49.17
CA VAL A 240 -11.46 4.43 -48.17
C VAL A 240 -11.98 5.65 -47.37
N LYS A 241 -13.25 6.03 -47.58
CA LYS A 241 -13.87 7.02 -46.70
C LYS A 241 -13.73 6.52 -45.26
N PRO A 242 -13.21 7.33 -44.32
CA PRO A 242 -13.18 6.93 -42.96
C PRO A 242 -14.59 6.53 -42.52
N VAL A 243 -14.78 5.30 -42.12
CA VAL A 243 -16.03 4.87 -41.49
C VAL A 243 -16.18 5.77 -40.26
N PRO A 244 -17.32 6.45 -40.06
CA PRO A 244 -17.57 7.20 -38.86
C PRO A 244 -17.22 6.31 -37.65
N SER A 245 -16.47 6.84 -36.72
CA SER A 245 -16.18 6.12 -35.48
C SER A 245 -17.51 5.71 -34.87
N GLN A 246 -17.77 4.41 -34.87
CA GLN A 246 -18.95 3.87 -34.21
C GLN A 246 -18.93 4.41 -32.79
N GLU A 247 -19.99 5.02 -32.31
CA GLU A 247 -20.03 5.52 -30.95
C GLU A 247 -19.78 4.37 -29.99
N LEU A 248 -19.06 4.61 -28.91
CA LEU A 248 -18.70 3.59 -27.93
C LEU A 248 -19.95 2.84 -27.42
N ALA A 249 -21.05 3.55 -27.22
CA ALA A 249 -22.33 2.97 -26.82
C ALA A 249 -22.84 1.91 -27.82
N ASP A 250 -22.67 2.11 -29.11
CA ASP A 250 -23.09 1.14 -30.13
C ASP A 250 -22.27 -0.12 -30.10
N VAL A 251 -20.97 -0.02 -29.78
CA VAL A 251 -20.07 -1.16 -29.64
C VAL A 251 -20.45 -1.96 -28.39
N ILE A 252 -20.63 -1.28 -27.25
CA ILE A 252 -21.02 -1.92 -25.97
C ILE A 252 -22.36 -2.65 -26.11
N ASN A 253 -23.32 -2.10 -26.81
CA ASN A 253 -24.63 -2.71 -27.02
C ASN A 253 -24.58 -4.02 -27.82
N THR A 254 -23.47 -4.32 -28.50
CA THR A 254 -23.28 -5.60 -29.21
C THR A 254 -22.74 -6.72 -28.28
N TRP A 255 -22.33 -6.39 -27.06
CA TRP A 255 -21.74 -7.37 -26.15
C TRP A 255 -22.81 -8.27 -25.50
N PRO A 256 -22.44 -9.52 -25.14
CA PRO A 256 -23.33 -10.41 -24.40
C PRO A 256 -23.82 -9.76 -23.09
N THR A 257 -25.10 -10.00 -22.75
CA THR A 257 -25.69 -9.45 -21.53
C THR A 257 -25.30 -10.24 -20.26
N GLY A 258 -24.90 -11.51 -20.40
CA GLY A 258 -24.44 -12.38 -19.30
C GLY A 258 -23.00 -12.11 -18.90
N ASN A 259 -22.40 -13.08 -18.21
CA ASN A 259 -20.97 -13.08 -17.91
C ASN A 259 -20.15 -13.15 -19.20
N ILE A 260 -19.00 -12.50 -19.21
CA ILE A 260 -18.05 -12.52 -20.32
C ILE A 260 -16.70 -12.87 -19.74
N ASP A 261 -15.99 -13.81 -20.36
CA ASP A 261 -14.64 -14.17 -19.98
C ASP A 261 -13.69 -12.96 -20.18
N ALA A 262 -12.72 -12.84 -19.32
CA ALA A 262 -11.58 -11.98 -19.55
C ALA A 262 -10.48 -12.80 -20.27
N ARG A 263 -9.70 -12.14 -21.11
CA ARG A 263 -8.54 -12.75 -21.77
C ARG A 263 -7.39 -11.75 -21.87
N ILE A 264 -6.22 -12.22 -22.24
CA ILE A 264 -5.10 -11.38 -22.62
C ILE A 264 -5.11 -11.27 -24.15
N GLY A 265 -5.11 -10.06 -24.65
CA GLY A 265 -5.08 -9.76 -26.09
C GLY A 265 -4.02 -8.74 -26.43
N ASP A 266 -3.79 -8.52 -27.71
CA ASP A 266 -2.87 -7.49 -28.19
C ASP A 266 -3.29 -6.12 -27.66
N TYR A 267 -2.32 -5.36 -27.14
CA TYR A 267 -2.57 -3.99 -26.68
C TYR A 267 -2.95 -3.07 -27.85
N MET A 268 -4.20 -2.68 -27.89
CA MET A 268 -4.77 -1.89 -28.98
C MET A 268 -5.51 -0.64 -28.48
N SER A 269 -5.53 -0.41 -27.18
CA SER A 269 -6.28 0.71 -26.54
C SER A 269 -7.77 0.77 -26.99
N ARG A 270 -8.40 -0.41 -27.08
CA ARG A 270 -9.80 -0.54 -27.50
C ARG A 270 -10.75 -0.44 -26.31
N PRO A 271 -12.05 -0.13 -26.51
CA PRO A 271 -13.02 0.00 -25.42
C PRO A 271 -13.08 -1.20 -24.47
N HIS A 272 -12.96 -2.42 -24.99
CA HIS A 272 -12.98 -3.66 -24.21
C HIS A 272 -11.68 -3.93 -23.43
N GLN A 273 -10.66 -3.05 -23.54
CA GLN A 273 -9.41 -3.06 -22.78
C GLN A 273 -9.32 -1.93 -21.75
N LYS A 274 -10.34 -1.07 -21.65
CA LYS A 274 -10.35 0.08 -20.74
C LYS A 274 -11.10 -0.27 -19.47
N TRP A 275 -10.40 -0.13 -18.35
CA TRP A 275 -10.89 -0.49 -17.02
C TRP A 275 -10.93 0.73 -16.13
N THR A 276 -12.09 1.06 -15.60
CA THR A 276 -12.23 2.09 -14.57
C THR A 276 -12.01 1.44 -13.21
N ILE A 277 -10.99 1.91 -12.51
CA ILE A 277 -10.63 1.50 -11.16
C ILE A 277 -11.10 2.59 -10.20
N THR A 278 -11.98 2.23 -9.28
CA THR A 278 -12.46 3.14 -8.23
C THR A 278 -12.46 2.43 -6.89
N ALA A 279 -12.34 3.19 -5.80
CA ALA A 279 -12.42 2.63 -4.45
C ALA A 279 -13.72 1.86 -4.26
N ALA A 280 -13.68 0.79 -3.47
CA ALA A 280 -14.89 0.12 -3.02
C ALA A 280 -15.74 1.11 -2.21
N PRO A 281 -17.08 1.01 -2.25
CA PRO A 281 -17.95 1.90 -1.51
C PRO A 281 -17.55 2.02 -0.03
N ASP A 282 -17.65 3.22 0.52
CA ASP A 282 -17.35 3.56 1.92
C ASP A 282 -15.90 3.32 2.38
N SER A 283 -14.97 3.09 1.46
CA SER A 283 -13.56 2.84 1.78
C SER A 283 -12.59 3.78 1.08
N SER A 284 -13.08 4.82 0.41
CA SER A 284 -12.24 5.77 -0.32
C SER A 284 -11.57 6.79 0.59
N GLY A 285 -10.35 7.21 0.23
CA GLY A 285 -9.61 8.30 0.84
C GLY A 285 -8.65 8.91 -0.16
N TYR A 286 -8.07 10.07 0.18
CA TYR A 286 -7.13 10.77 -0.71
C TYR A 286 -5.94 9.89 -1.15
N LEU A 287 -5.47 9.02 -0.27
CA LEU A 287 -4.35 8.11 -0.54
C LEU A 287 -4.78 6.74 -1.10
N GLY A 288 -6.04 6.56 -1.45
CA GLY A 288 -6.55 5.31 -2.01
C GLY A 288 -7.44 4.53 -1.05
N ALA A 289 -7.63 3.27 -1.31
CA ALA A 289 -8.54 2.39 -0.58
C ALA A 289 -7.91 1.01 -0.32
N PRO A 290 -8.38 0.26 0.68
CA PRO A 290 -7.94 -1.12 0.90
C PRO A 290 -8.40 -2.06 -0.22
N TYR A 291 -9.56 -1.76 -0.83
CA TYR A 291 -10.11 -2.51 -1.96
C TYR A 291 -10.69 -1.58 -3.01
N TYR A 292 -10.62 -2.05 -4.25
CA TYR A 292 -11.13 -1.38 -5.44
C TYR A 292 -12.14 -2.26 -6.16
N LYS A 293 -13.05 -1.65 -6.90
CA LYS A 293 -13.79 -2.27 -7.98
C LYS A 293 -13.09 -1.95 -9.30
N ILE A 294 -13.04 -2.92 -10.19
CA ILE A 294 -12.46 -2.81 -11.53
C ILE A 294 -13.60 -3.10 -12.51
N VAL A 295 -14.01 -2.11 -13.25
CA VAL A 295 -15.15 -2.24 -14.21
C VAL A 295 -14.71 -1.80 -15.59
N ILE A 296 -15.30 -2.40 -16.62
CA ILE A 296 -15.10 -1.90 -17.99
C ILE A 296 -15.63 -0.47 -18.09
N ALA A 297 -14.81 0.42 -18.63
CA ALA A 297 -15.13 1.83 -18.73
C ALA A 297 -16.49 2.05 -19.44
N GLU A 298 -17.25 3.00 -18.92
CA GLU A 298 -18.59 3.38 -19.39
C GLU A 298 -19.65 2.26 -19.29
N THR A 299 -19.36 1.21 -18.52
CA THR A 299 -20.32 0.14 -18.22
C THR A 299 -20.41 -0.13 -16.71
N GLY A 300 -21.39 -0.95 -16.30
CA GLY A 300 -21.43 -1.49 -14.92
C GLY A 300 -20.71 -2.82 -14.77
N ARG A 301 -20.13 -3.35 -15.85
CA ARG A 301 -19.57 -4.69 -15.94
C ARG A 301 -18.27 -4.80 -15.12
N ALA A 302 -18.28 -5.64 -14.09
CA ALA A 302 -17.19 -5.73 -13.11
C ALA A 302 -16.35 -6.98 -13.28
N LEU A 303 -15.04 -6.84 -13.08
CA LEU A 303 -14.10 -7.96 -12.99
C LEU A 303 -14.38 -8.76 -11.71
N ALA A 304 -14.42 -10.10 -11.83
CA ALA A 304 -14.69 -11.01 -10.74
C ALA A 304 -13.84 -12.27 -10.82
N ALA A 305 -13.43 -12.81 -9.67
CA ALA A 305 -12.76 -14.11 -9.57
C ALA A 305 -13.78 -15.25 -9.62
N THR A 306 -13.39 -16.38 -10.22
CA THR A 306 -14.20 -17.61 -10.25
C THR A 306 -13.68 -18.65 -9.27
N ALA A 307 -14.48 -19.69 -9.03
CA ALA A 307 -14.10 -20.83 -8.18
C ALA A 307 -12.92 -21.66 -8.77
N ASP A 308 -12.74 -21.58 -10.08
CA ASP A 308 -11.68 -22.28 -10.81
C ASP A 308 -10.39 -21.47 -10.90
N ALA A 309 -10.31 -20.38 -10.11
CA ALA A 309 -9.19 -19.43 -10.10
C ALA A 309 -8.95 -18.75 -11.47
N GLU A 310 -9.99 -18.55 -12.22
CA GLU A 310 -10.01 -17.72 -13.43
C GLU A 310 -10.65 -16.37 -13.17
N VAL A 311 -10.68 -15.51 -14.16
CA VAL A 311 -11.33 -14.19 -14.09
C VAL A 311 -12.35 -14.02 -15.21
N ILE A 312 -13.49 -13.49 -14.84
CA ILE A 312 -14.58 -13.13 -15.75
C ILE A 312 -15.02 -11.69 -15.49
N THR A 313 -15.90 -11.19 -16.32
CA THR A 313 -16.69 -10.02 -15.96
C THR A 313 -18.15 -10.39 -15.77
N VAL A 314 -18.74 -9.89 -14.69
CA VAL A 314 -20.16 -9.98 -14.41
C VAL A 314 -20.88 -8.70 -14.87
N PRO A 315 -22.17 -8.76 -15.24
CA PRO A 315 -22.88 -7.60 -15.82
C PRO A 315 -22.88 -6.36 -14.92
N THR A 316 -22.90 -6.55 -13.61
CA THR A 316 -23.04 -5.44 -12.66
C THR A 316 -22.20 -5.69 -11.40
N PHE A 317 -21.54 -4.66 -10.91
CA PHE A 317 -20.88 -4.67 -9.62
C PHE A 317 -21.93 -4.76 -8.49
N THR A 318 -21.83 -5.76 -7.64
CA THR A 318 -22.74 -5.98 -6.50
C THR A 318 -22.08 -5.80 -5.14
N GLY A 319 -20.75 -5.62 -5.11
CA GLY A 319 -19.98 -5.58 -3.88
C GLY A 319 -19.64 -6.96 -3.30
N ALA A 320 -19.92 -8.02 -4.05
CA ALA A 320 -19.52 -9.38 -3.65
C ALA A 320 -17.99 -9.48 -3.47
N PRO A 321 -17.52 -10.25 -2.49
CA PRO A 321 -16.09 -10.28 -2.16
C PRO A 321 -15.15 -10.65 -3.32
N GLU A 322 -15.59 -11.49 -4.25
CA GLU A 322 -14.86 -11.87 -5.46
C GLU A 322 -14.78 -10.76 -6.51
N GLN A 323 -15.54 -9.64 -6.34
CA GLN A 323 -15.51 -8.45 -7.18
C GLN A 323 -14.69 -7.32 -6.57
N LEU A 324 -14.14 -7.52 -5.38
CA LEU A 324 -13.30 -6.56 -4.68
C LEU A 324 -11.83 -6.93 -4.89
N TRP A 325 -11.02 -5.95 -5.27
CA TRP A 325 -9.63 -6.16 -5.67
C TRP A 325 -8.67 -5.33 -4.82
N ARG A 326 -7.65 -5.96 -4.25
CA ARG A 326 -6.50 -5.27 -3.69
C ARG A 326 -5.46 -5.07 -4.78
N ILE A 327 -4.88 -3.88 -4.86
CA ILE A 327 -3.88 -3.52 -5.86
C ILE A 327 -2.66 -3.01 -5.10
N ASP A 328 -1.58 -3.78 -5.12
CA ASP A 328 -0.34 -3.47 -4.40
C ASP A 328 0.75 -3.08 -5.40
N GLN A 329 1.35 -1.90 -5.20
CA GLN A 329 2.53 -1.50 -5.92
C GLN A 329 3.74 -2.36 -5.52
N LEU A 330 4.55 -2.77 -6.49
CA LEU A 330 5.81 -3.46 -6.29
C LEU A 330 6.98 -2.52 -6.51
N ILE A 331 8.19 -2.96 -6.08
CA ILE A 331 9.36 -2.08 -6.07
C ILE A 331 9.89 -1.72 -7.46
N ASP A 332 9.58 -2.51 -8.47
CA ASP A 332 9.91 -2.27 -9.87
C ASP A 332 8.94 -1.33 -10.60
N GLY A 333 7.87 -0.90 -9.89
CA GLY A 333 6.81 -0.04 -10.42
C GLY A 333 5.63 -0.79 -11.03
N THR A 334 5.67 -2.11 -11.07
CA THR A 334 4.52 -2.93 -11.44
C THR A 334 3.50 -3.03 -10.31
N TYR A 335 2.37 -3.67 -10.56
CA TYR A 335 1.31 -3.84 -9.58
C TYR A 335 0.87 -5.29 -9.50
N ARG A 336 0.59 -5.74 -8.28
CA ARG A 336 -0.05 -7.01 -8.03
C ARG A 336 -1.54 -6.78 -7.78
N ILE A 337 -2.38 -7.43 -8.56
CA ILE A 337 -3.84 -7.32 -8.49
C ILE A 337 -4.38 -8.63 -7.93
N MET A 338 -5.08 -8.56 -6.79
CA MET A 338 -5.55 -9.72 -6.02
C MET A 338 -7.02 -9.58 -5.69
N PRO A 339 -7.87 -10.60 -5.94
CA PRO A 339 -9.24 -10.56 -5.44
C PRO A 339 -9.24 -10.67 -3.90
N LYS A 340 -10.22 -10.06 -3.27
CA LYS A 340 -10.42 -10.19 -1.81
C LYS A 340 -10.60 -11.64 -1.41
N ILE A 341 -11.34 -12.39 -2.20
CA ILE A 341 -11.46 -13.84 -2.10
C ILE A 341 -11.49 -14.49 -3.48
N VAL A 342 -11.02 -15.72 -3.54
CA VAL A 342 -11.33 -16.66 -4.63
C VAL A 342 -12.40 -17.60 -4.09
N PRO A 343 -13.58 -17.73 -4.73
CA PRO A 343 -14.65 -18.58 -4.23
C PRO A 343 -14.15 -20.02 -3.99
N ASN A 344 -14.55 -20.60 -2.87
CA ASN A 344 -14.16 -21.95 -2.44
C ASN A 344 -12.65 -22.14 -2.15
N SER A 345 -11.85 -21.09 -2.10
CA SER A 345 -10.44 -21.15 -1.76
C SER A 345 -10.10 -20.25 -0.57
N LYS A 346 -9.12 -20.67 0.24
CA LYS A 346 -8.49 -19.85 1.27
C LYS A 346 -7.14 -19.28 0.84
N GLU A 347 -6.67 -19.66 -0.34
CA GLU A 347 -5.38 -19.21 -0.84
C GLU A 347 -5.43 -17.76 -1.31
N LYS A 348 -4.34 -17.05 -1.10
CA LYS A 348 -4.11 -15.71 -1.64
C LYS A 348 -3.51 -15.88 -3.03
N LEU A 349 -4.23 -15.43 -4.03
CA LEU A 349 -3.83 -15.53 -5.43
C LEU A 349 -3.80 -14.14 -6.06
N ALA A 350 -2.91 -13.94 -7.01
CA ALA A 350 -2.81 -12.73 -7.82
C ALA A 350 -3.18 -13.00 -9.28
N LEU A 351 -3.61 -11.97 -9.97
CA LEU A 351 -3.83 -12.00 -11.40
C LEU A 351 -2.50 -12.21 -12.12
N VAL A 352 -2.42 -13.23 -12.92
CA VAL A 352 -1.24 -13.55 -13.75
C VAL A 352 -1.68 -13.86 -15.18
N SER A 353 -0.77 -13.74 -16.13
CA SER A 353 -0.95 -14.18 -17.51
C SER A 353 -0.40 -15.59 -17.64
N SER A 354 -1.26 -16.55 -17.93
CA SER A 354 -0.86 -17.93 -18.21
C SER A 354 -0.90 -18.18 -19.71
N GLY A 355 0.26 -18.43 -20.30
CA GLY A 355 0.38 -18.58 -21.75
C GLY A 355 0.11 -17.28 -22.51
N ASP A 356 -0.49 -17.39 -23.70
CA ASP A 356 -0.65 -16.24 -24.61
C ASP A 356 -2.00 -15.52 -24.48
N SER A 357 -2.99 -16.11 -23.83
CA SER A 357 -4.35 -15.56 -23.89
C SER A 357 -5.18 -15.67 -22.61
N THR A 358 -4.78 -16.47 -21.64
CA THR A 358 -5.62 -16.74 -20.46
C THR A 358 -5.09 -16.03 -19.23
N PRO A 359 -5.80 -15.02 -18.70
CA PRO A 359 -5.54 -14.53 -17.37
C PRO A 359 -6.08 -15.50 -16.34
N THR A 360 -5.30 -15.82 -15.34
CA THR A 360 -5.68 -16.72 -14.24
C THR A 360 -5.24 -16.14 -12.92
N LEU A 361 -5.67 -16.74 -11.83
CA LEU A 361 -5.22 -16.41 -10.48
C LEU A 361 -4.25 -17.48 -10.01
N ALA A 362 -3.05 -17.10 -9.66
CA ALA A 362 -2.00 -18.02 -9.22
C ALA A 362 -1.27 -17.49 -7.97
N LYS A 363 -0.53 -18.40 -7.31
CA LYS A 363 0.38 -18.03 -6.23
C LYS A 363 1.47 -17.13 -6.79
N PHE A 364 1.90 -16.20 -5.95
CA PHE A 364 2.96 -15.26 -6.27
C PHE A 364 4.10 -15.40 -5.25
N ASP A 365 5.32 -15.18 -5.69
CA ASP A 365 6.48 -15.08 -4.81
C ASP A 365 6.46 -13.69 -4.13
N MET A 366 6.81 -13.65 -2.82
CA MET A 366 6.90 -12.43 -2.01
C MET A 366 8.33 -11.89 -2.03
#